data_990a1c1dc5bc55259ab22fe10fd59215
#
_entry.id   990a1c1dc5bc55259ab22fe10fd59215
#
_cell.length_a   1.000
_cell.length_b   1.000
_cell.length_c   1.000
_cell.angle_alpha   90.00
_cell.angle_beta   90.00
_cell.angle_gamma   90.00
#
_symmetry.space_group_name_H-M   'P 1'
#
loop_
_entity.id
_entity.type
_entity.pdbx_description
1 polymer ?
#
loop_
_entity_poly.entity_id
_entity_poly.type
_entity_poly.pdbx_seq_one_letter_code
_entity_poly.pdbx_strand_id
1 'polypeptide(L)'
;MHRSAARIVEFLLTVAAVVLAAAEASAQVDYQENGHPWNQRAGAGPDAEVPGWYYNLGITGMRAELVAAEPKSLVIRHVFANSPAHGLVFAGDHIIGAGGRPFREAHRNGYGEEVFGATGPIEEFATALEAAQDANAPAPGQLALTVLRAGKRREVMLKVGTTYGCFGPRYPANCAKSERIAKELLAYLVKHQRDDGSFGDPVHDTFAPLALLSSGDPAYLPAVERCVRHLCAETKASDPNAQASLPN
;
A
#
# COMPACT_ATOMS: atom_id res chain seq x y z
N MET A 1 -5.56 7.66 52.03
CA MET A 1 -6.27 7.93 50.79
C MET A 1 -5.40 8.36 49.61
N HIS A 2 -4.18 8.91 49.79
CA HIS A 2 -3.31 9.40 48.69
C HIS A 2 -2.63 8.29 47.82
N ARG A 3 -2.41 7.08 48.34
CA ARG A 3 -1.75 5.98 47.59
C ARG A 3 -2.64 5.32 46.51
N SER A 4 -3.97 5.41 46.66
CA SER A 4 -4.90 4.83 45.67
C SER A 4 -5.03 5.71 44.43
N ALA A 5 -5.02 7.03 44.60
CA ALA A 5 -5.14 7.97 43.47
C ALA A 5 -3.90 7.93 42.55
N ALA A 6 -2.68 7.79 43.12
CA ALA A 6 -1.44 7.68 42.35
C ALA A 6 -1.42 6.44 41.46
N ARG A 7 -1.88 5.27 41.97
CA ARG A 7 -1.95 4.03 41.19
C ARG A 7 -2.99 4.07 40.05
N ILE A 8 -4.09 4.79 40.24
CA ILE A 8 -5.10 4.99 39.19
C ILE A 8 -4.53 5.87 38.07
N VAL A 9 -3.80 6.93 38.42
CA VAL A 9 -3.16 7.82 37.44
C VAL A 9 -2.06 7.10 36.66
N GLU A 10 -1.20 6.29 37.32
CA GLU A 10 -0.21 5.45 36.64
C GLU A 10 -0.86 4.43 35.71
N PHE A 11 -1.92 3.77 36.13
CA PHE A 11 -2.66 2.82 35.30
C PHE A 11 -3.29 3.49 34.09
N LEU A 12 -3.90 4.66 34.26
CA LEU A 12 -4.49 5.44 33.15
C LEU A 12 -3.42 5.97 32.20
N LEU A 13 -2.25 6.38 32.68
CA LEU A 13 -1.13 6.80 31.85
C LEU A 13 -0.54 5.62 31.07
N THR A 14 -0.45 4.44 31.67
CA THR A 14 0.03 3.22 31.03
C THR A 14 -0.95 2.76 29.94
N VAL A 15 -2.25 2.78 30.20
CA VAL A 15 -3.28 2.45 29.22
C VAL A 15 -3.31 3.46 28.08
N ALA A 16 -3.17 4.76 28.37
CA ALA A 16 -3.08 5.80 27.34
C ALA A 16 -1.82 5.65 26.48
N ALA A 17 -0.67 5.29 27.07
CA ALA A 17 0.57 5.04 26.34
C ALA A 17 0.46 3.78 25.44
N VAL A 18 -0.20 2.71 25.90
CA VAL A 18 -0.45 1.49 25.11
C VAL A 18 -1.45 1.77 23.96
N VAL A 19 -2.48 2.59 24.19
CA VAL A 19 -3.43 2.97 23.15
C VAL A 19 -2.78 3.89 22.10
N LEU A 20 -1.91 4.82 22.53
CA LEU A 20 -1.13 5.67 21.60
C LEU A 20 -0.09 4.86 20.82
N ALA A 21 0.58 3.86 21.43
CA ALA A 21 1.50 2.98 20.74
C ALA A 21 0.79 2.02 19.76
N ALA A 22 -0.47 1.62 20.06
CA ALA A 22 -1.27 0.80 19.16
C ALA A 22 -1.76 1.56 17.91
N ALA A 23 -1.86 2.90 17.99
CA ALA A 23 -2.24 3.72 16.84
C ALA A 23 -1.11 3.90 15.81
N GLU A 24 0.14 3.62 16.16
CA GLU A 24 1.29 3.67 15.24
C GLU A 24 1.59 2.34 14.53
N ALA A 25 0.89 1.27 14.86
CA ALA A 25 1.18 -0.09 14.38
C ALA A 25 0.41 -0.49 13.12
N SER A 26 -0.28 0.42 12.44
CA SER A 26 -0.86 0.11 11.13
C SER A 26 0.13 0.41 10.03
N ALA A 27 1.03 -0.52 9.78
CA ALA A 27 2.07 -0.39 8.78
C ALA A 27 1.56 -0.62 7.35
N GLN A 28 0.39 -1.22 7.19
CA GLN A 28 -0.30 -1.31 5.91
C GLN A 28 -1.26 -0.13 5.78
N VAL A 29 -0.90 0.80 4.92
CA VAL A 29 -1.78 1.92 4.59
C VAL A 29 -2.81 1.42 3.58
N ASP A 30 -3.96 1.02 4.08
CA ASP A 30 -5.12 0.64 3.26
C ASP A 30 -6.05 1.86 3.15
N TYR A 31 -5.89 2.61 2.06
CA TYR A 31 -6.76 3.73 1.78
C TYR A 31 -8.06 3.26 1.17
N GLN A 32 -9.15 3.51 1.87
CA GLN A 32 -10.49 3.17 1.45
C GLN A 32 -11.32 4.44 1.25
N GLU A 33 -12.23 4.40 0.30
CA GLU A 33 -13.24 5.43 0.08
C GLU A 33 -14.62 4.83 0.34
N ASN A 34 -15.39 5.46 1.23
CA ASN A 34 -16.72 4.98 1.63
C ASN A 34 -16.76 3.50 2.08
N GLY A 35 -15.70 3.05 2.77
CA GLY A 35 -15.60 1.66 3.25
C GLY A 35 -15.22 0.63 2.18
N HIS A 36 -14.89 1.07 0.97
CA HIS A 36 -14.47 0.20 -0.14
C HIS A 36 -13.07 0.56 -0.62
N PRO A 37 -12.27 -0.42 -1.10
CA PRO A 37 -11.03 -0.15 -1.81
C PRO A 37 -11.32 0.75 -3.01
N TRP A 38 -10.46 1.74 -3.23
CA TRP A 38 -10.61 2.61 -4.39
C TRP A 38 -10.49 1.81 -5.69
N ASN A 39 -11.52 1.93 -6.53
CA ASN A 39 -11.56 1.26 -7.82
C ASN A 39 -11.05 2.21 -8.91
N GLN A 40 -10.02 1.82 -9.65
CA GLN A 40 -9.48 2.60 -10.77
C GLN A 40 -10.54 3.00 -11.78
N ARG A 41 -11.52 2.13 -12.04
CA ARG A 41 -12.61 2.40 -12.97
C ARG A 41 -13.62 3.40 -12.41
N ALA A 42 -13.90 3.35 -11.11
CA ALA A 42 -14.84 4.29 -10.48
C ALA A 42 -14.26 5.69 -10.32
N GLY A 43 -12.93 5.82 -10.11
CA GLY A 43 -12.25 7.11 -9.98
C GLY A 43 -12.19 7.92 -11.26
N ALA A 44 -12.42 7.28 -12.41
CA ALA A 44 -12.39 7.93 -13.71
C ALA A 44 -13.72 8.64 -14.08
N GLY A 45 -14.79 8.43 -13.28
CA GLY A 45 -16.15 8.92 -13.57
C GLY A 45 -16.89 8.06 -14.61
N PRO A 46 -18.22 8.21 -14.72
CA PRO A 46 -19.05 7.37 -15.55
C PRO A 46 -18.77 7.53 -17.07
N ASP A 47 -18.21 8.66 -17.48
CA ASP A 47 -17.96 9.01 -18.88
C ASP A 47 -16.47 8.88 -19.27
N ALA A 48 -15.62 8.42 -18.36
CA ALA A 48 -14.24 8.25 -18.67
C ALA A 48 -14.02 6.95 -19.47
N GLU A 49 -13.99 7.06 -20.75
CA GLU A 49 -13.16 6.20 -21.56
C GLU A 49 -11.75 6.41 -21.05
N VAL A 50 -11.27 5.48 -20.22
CA VAL A 50 -10.00 5.62 -19.48
C VAL A 50 -8.85 5.38 -20.43
N PRO A 51 -8.30 6.39 -21.06
CA PRO A 51 -7.11 6.23 -21.88
C PRO A 51 -5.81 6.39 -21.10
N GLY A 52 -5.87 6.55 -19.78
CA GLY A 52 -4.70 6.79 -18.94
C GLY A 52 -4.38 5.63 -18.00
N TRP A 53 -3.10 5.43 -17.70
CA TRP A 53 -2.66 4.56 -16.63
C TRP A 53 -2.75 5.29 -15.29
N TYR A 54 -3.51 4.71 -14.36
CA TYR A 54 -3.61 5.22 -13.00
C TYR A 54 -2.60 4.53 -12.11
N TYR A 55 -1.76 5.32 -11.46
CA TYR A 55 -0.74 4.85 -10.54
C TYR A 55 -1.12 5.15 -9.10
N ASN A 56 -0.93 4.16 -8.27
CA ASN A 56 -0.96 4.32 -6.82
C ASN A 56 0.38 4.91 -6.36
N LEU A 57 0.35 6.08 -5.76
CA LEU A 57 1.56 6.72 -5.24
C LEU A 57 1.86 6.31 -3.78
N GLY A 58 1.50 5.07 -3.42
CA GLY A 58 1.86 4.41 -2.17
C GLY A 58 1.32 5.13 -0.94
N ILE A 59 2.15 5.20 0.10
CA ILE A 59 1.78 5.75 1.42
C ILE A 59 1.39 7.23 1.39
N THR A 60 1.63 7.94 0.30
CA THR A 60 1.20 9.34 0.16
C THR A 60 -0.31 9.50 0.10
N GLY A 61 -1.04 8.43 -0.24
CA GLY A 61 -2.49 8.44 -0.39
C GLY A 61 -2.98 9.19 -1.62
N MET A 62 -2.17 9.23 -2.68
CA MET A 62 -2.54 9.83 -3.94
C MET A 62 -2.72 8.78 -5.03
N ARG A 63 -3.61 9.07 -5.98
CA ARG A 63 -3.74 8.38 -7.25
C ARG A 63 -3.43 9.38 -8.37
N ALA A 64 -2.56 9.00 -9.28
CA ALA A 64 -2.15 9.85 -10.37
C ALA A 64 -2.39 9.18 -11.72
N GLU A 65 -2.69 9.97 -12.71
CA GLU A 65 -2.76 9.59 -14.11
C GLU A 65 -1.56 10.16 -14.87
N LEU A 66 -1.05 9.39 -15.81
CA LEU A 66 -0.07 9.83 -16.78
C LEU A 66 -0.77 10.23 -18.07
N VAL A 67 -0.73 11.52 -18.37
CA VAL A 67 -1.40 12.11 -19.54
C VAL A 67 -0.39 12.30 -20.66
N ALA A 68 -0.67 11.74 -21.83
CA ALA A 68 0.25 11.78 -22.97
C ALA A 68 0.64 13.21 -23.40
N ALA A 69 -0.29 14.17 -23.26
CA ALA A 69 -0.02 15.58 -23.55
C ALA A 69 0.96 16.25 -22.57
N GLU A 70 1.15 15.66 -21.38
CA GLU A 70 2.00 16.18 -20.32
C GLU A 70 2.94 15.09 -19.78
N PRO A 71 3.82 14.54 -20.60
CA PRO A 71 4.56 13.31 -20.29
C PRO A 71 5.58 13.46 -19.14
N LYS A 72 5.79 14.66 -18.63
CA LYS A 72 6.70 14.96 -17.50
C LYS A 72 5.95 15.39 -16.24
N SER A 73 4.69 15.01 -16.09
CA SER A 73 3.90 15.30 -14.91
C SER A 73 3.08 14.08 -14.48
N LEU A 74 2.66 14.10 -13.21
CA LEU A 74 1.69 13.17 -12.63
C LEU A 74 0.42 13.98 -12.31
N VAL A 75 -0.67 13.74 -13.03
CA VAL A 75 -1.94 14.44 -12.81
C VAL A 75 -2.70 13.76 -11.70
N ILE A 76 -2.93 14.43 -10.60
CA ILE A 76 -3.62 13.86 -9.44
C ILE A 76 -5.11 13.73 -9.75
N ARG A 77 -5.63 12.51 -9.60
CA ARG A 77 -7.05 12.18 -9.82
C ARG A 77 -7.80 11.95 -8.53
N HIS A 78 -7.10 11.47 -7.48
CA HIS A 78 -7.71 11.22 -6.19
C HIS A 78 -6.71 11.42 -5.05
N VAL A 79 -7.18 11.91 -3.91
CA VAL A 79 -6.43 11.99 -2.65
C VAL A 79 -7.30 11.43 -1.54
N PHE A 80 -6.83 10.37 -0.90
CA PHE A 80 -7.55 9.73 0.20
C PHE A 80 -7.57 10.60 1.45
N ALA A 81 -8.69 10.61 2.14
CA ALA A 81 -8.82 11.25 3.44
C ALA A 81 -7.83 10.65 4.45
N ASN A 82 -7.34 11.48 5.37
CA ASN A 82 -6.39 11.11 6.43
C ASN A 82 -5.02 10.60 5.92
N SER A 83 -4.73 10.81 4.64
CA SER A 83 -3.41 10.50 4.07
C SER A 83 -2.41 11.65 4.25
N PRO A 84 -1.10 11.42 4.08
CA PRO A 84 -0.09 12.47 4.06
C PRO A 84 -0.36 13.61 3.08
N ALA A 85 -1.03 13.33 1.95
CA ALA A 85 -1.37 14.33 0.94
C ALA A 85 -2.68 15.07 1.24
N HIS A 86 -3.51 14.56 2.16
CA HIS A 86 -4.83 15.13 2.45
C HIS A 86 -4.75 16.60 2.91
N GLY A 87 -5.53 17.44 2.26
CA GLY A 87 -5.54 18.89 2.52
C GLY A 87 -4.34 19.67 1.97
N LEU A 88 -3.33 19.01 1.41
CA LEU A 88 -2.13 19.62 0.84
C LEU A 88 -2.12 19.55 -0.68
N VAL A 89 -2.47 18.39 -1.24
CA VAL A 89 -2.60 18.12 -2.67
C VAL A 89 -4.06 17.85 -2.99
N PHE A 90 -4.52 18.17 -4.18
CA PHE A 90 -5.92 18.07 -4.59
C PHE A 90 -6.03 17.43 -5.97
N ALA A 91 -7.18 16.84 -6.26
CA ALA A 91 -7.48 16.38 -7.59
C ALA A 91 -7.38 17.53 -8.61
N GLY A 92 -6.76 17.28 -9.75
CA GLY A 92 -6.44 18.29 -10.76
C GLY A 92 -5.09 18.99 -10.54
N ASP A 93 -4.37 18.74 -9.46
CA ASP A 93 -2.98 19.17 -9.33
C ASP A 93 -2.07 18.35 -10.26
N HIS A 94 -1.03 18.96 -10.77
CA HIS A 94 0.02 18.30 -11.53
C HIS A 94 1.31 18.29 -10.71
N ILE A 95 1.78 17.11 -10.31
CA ILE A 95 3.12 16.99 -9.71
C ILE A 95 4.12 17.03 -10.85
N ILE A 96 5.02 18.00 -10.81
CA ILE A 96 6.06 18.25 -11.83
C ILE A 96 7.47 18.04 -11.28
N GLY A 97 7.60 17.62 -10.03
CA GLY A 97 8.85 17.29 -9.38
C GLY A 97 8.68 16.72 -8.00
N ALA A 98 9.68 15.99 -7.53
CA ALA A 98 9.73 15.38 -6.20
C ALA A 98 11.17 15.39 -5.67
N GLY A 99 11.31 15.37 -4.32
CA GLY A 99 12.61 15.40 -3.65
C GLY A 99 13.43 16.68 -3.97
N GLY A 100 12.74 17.81 -4.22
CA GLY A 100 13.38 19.09 -4.59
C GLY A 100 13.90 19.14 -6.01
N ARG A 101 13.56 18.20 -6.89
CA ARG A 101 13.99 18.11 -8.28
C ARG A 101 12.80 18.05 -9.22
N PRO A 102 12.84 18.77 -10.37
CA PRO A 102 11.83 18.61 -11.42
C PRO A 102 11.97 17.25 -12.09
N PHE A 103 10.87 16.69 -12.57
CA PHE A 103 10.92 15.50 -13.42
C PHE A 103 11.61 15.82 -14.74
N ARG A 104 12.53 14.96 -15.15
CA ARG A 104 13.42 15.18 -16.29
C ARG A 104 12.98 14.41 -17.52
N GLU A 105 12.58 13.15 -17.29
CA GLU A 105 12.27 12.24 -18.37
C GLU A 105 10.76 12.23 -18.66
N ALA A 106 10.41 12.04 -19.92
CA ALA A 106 9.05 11.82 -20.32
C ALA A 106 8.61 10.40 -19.88
N HIS A 107 7.34 10.26 -19.54
CA HIS A 107 6.78 8.96 -19.26
C HIS A 107 6.93 8.01 -20.45
N ARG A 108 7.37 6.80 -20.15
CA ARG A 108 7.41 5.68 -21.08
C ARG A 108 6.85 4.46 -20.38
N ASN A 109 5.91 3.80 -21.04
CA ASN A 109 5.34 2.54 -20.59
C ASN A 109 5.93 1.41 -21.43
N GLY A 110 6.65 0.50 -20.80
CA GLY A 110 7.41 -0.57 -21.46
C GLY A 110 6.76 -1.94 -21.39
N TYR A 111 5.44 -2.04 -21.20
CA TYR A 111 4.78 -3.35 -21.20
C TYR A 111 4.78 -3.96 -22.59
N GLY A 112 5.62 -4.98 -22.79
CA GLY A 112 5.72 -5.77 -24.02
C GLY A 112 6.80 -5.30 -25.00
N GLU A 113 7.65 -4.33 -24.64
CA GLU A 113 8.76 -3.85 -25.43
C GLU A 113 10.13 -4.10 -24.77
N GLU A 114 11.20 -3.51 -25.30
CA GLU A 114 12.57 -3.65 -24.80
C GLU A 114 12.75 -3.21 -23.33
N VAL A 115 11.88 -2.32 -22.85
CA VAL A 115 11.88 -1.85 -21.47
C VAL A 115 10.65 -2.39 -20.74
N PHE A 116 10.89 -3.18 -19.69
CA PHE A 116 9.83 -3.66 -18.83
C PHE A 116 9.60 -2.68 -17.66
N GLY A 117 8.35 -2.22 -17.50
CA GLY A 117 7.95 -1.29 -16.46
C GLY A 117 7.66 0.12 -16.97
N ALA A 118 7.44 1.04 -16.04
CA ALA A 118 7.19 2.45 -16.32
C ALA A 118 8.41 3.30 -15.91
N THR A 119 8.85 4.20 -16.78
CA THR A 119 9.93 5.16 -16.53
C THR A 119 9.42 6.60 -16.54
N GLY A 120 10.27 7.55 -16.18
CA GLY A 120 9.92 8.99 -16.15
C GLY A 120 9.32 9.40 -14.78
N PRO A 121 8.27 10.23 -14.76
CA PRO A 121 7.75 10.83 -13.53
C PRO A 121 7.41 9.85 -12.42
N ILE A 122 6.92 8.65 -12.77
CA ILE A 122 6.55 7.64 -11.77
C ILE A 122 7.78 7.04 -11.08
N GLU A 123 8.84 6.75 -11.83
CA GLU A 123 10.10 6.24 -11.30
C GLU A 123 10.83 7.32 -10.48
N GLU A 124 10.90 8.54 -11.00
CA GLU A 124 11.54 9.66 -10.30
C GLU A 124 10.79 10.00 -9.00
N PHE A 125 9.45 9.93 -9.00
CA PHE A 125 8.63 10.07 -7.80
C PHE A 125 8.90 8.94 -6.80
N ALA A 126 8.90 7.69 -7.25
CA ALA A 126 9.15 6.53 -6.39
C ALA A 126 10.54 6.61 -5.74
N THR A 127 11.55 7.00 -6.52
CA THR A 127 12.92 7.21 -6.01
C THR A 127 12.98 8.30 -4.95
N ALA A 128 12.28 9.42 -5.15
CA ALA A 128 12.21 10.50 -4.16
C ALA A 128 11.47 10.08 -2.89
N LEU A 129 10.38 9.30 -3.03
CA LEU A 129 9.64 8.75 -1.89
C LEU A 129 10.50 7.78 -1.07
N GLU A 130 11.22 6.88 -1.73
CA GLU A 130 12.16 5.97 -1.07
C GLU A 130 13.24 6.74 -0.30
N ALA A 131 13.86 7.73 -0.93
CA ALA A 131 14.86 8.58 -0.28
C ALA A 131 14.30 9.36 0.92
N ALA A 132 13.04 9.81 0.86
CA ALA A 132 12.39 10.51 1.96
C ALA A 132 12.10 9.59 3.16
N GLN A 133 11.93 8.29 2.92
CA GLN A 133 11.71 7.30 3.97
C GLN A 133 13.00 6.79 4.64
N ASP A 134 14.17 7.14 4.13
CA ASP A 134 15.44 6.81 4.77
C ASP A 134 15.57 7.58 6.08
N ALA A 135 15.79 6.87 7.17
CA ALA A 135 16.03 7.46 8.50
C ALA A 135 17.31 8.31 8.56
N ASN A 136 18.24 8.10 7.63
CA ASN A 136 19.49 8.85 7.52
C ASN A 136 19.42 10.01 6.50
N ALA A 137 18.25 10.23 5.90
CA ALA A 137 18.06 11.36 4.98
C ALA A 137 18.26 12.72 5.69
N PRO A 138 18.61 13.78 4.97
CA PRO A 138 18.72 15.14 5.55
C PRO A 138 17.41 15.65 6.20
N ALA A 139 16.25 15.21 5.67
CA ALA A 139 14.93 15.49 6.21
C ALA A 139 14.11 14.18 6.28
N PRO A 140 14.37 13.30 7.27
CA PRO A 140 13.75 12.00 7.33
C PRO A 140 12.22 12.10 7.41
N GLY A 141 11.54 11.26 6.63
CA GLY A 141 10.09 11.20 6.63
C GLY A 141 9.39 12.40 5.95
N GLN A 142 10.12 13.25 5.23
CA GLN A 142 9.56 14.41 4.55
C GLN A 142 9.81 14.32 3.05
N LEU A 143 8.73 14.36 2.26
CA LEU A 143 8.78 14.36 0.80
C LEU A 143 8.37 15.73 0.27
N ALA A 144 9.33 16.45 -0.31
CA ALA A 144 9.07 17.71 -0.99
C ALA A 144 8.50 17.44 -2.39
N LEU A 145 7.38 18.05 -2.71
CA LEU A 145 6.75 18.00 -4.04
C LEU A 145 6.68 19.39 -4.66
N THR A 146 6.97 19.47 -5.94
CA THR A 146 6.65 20.64 -6.76
C THR A 146 5.34 20.39 -7.49
N VAL A 147 4.33 21.18 -7.17
CA VAL A 147 2.95 21.04 -7.67
C VAL A 147 2.60 22.24 -8.53
N LEU A 148 2.02 22.01 -9.69
CA LEU A 148 1.40 23.03 -10.53
C LEU A 148 -0.12 23.01 -10.30
N ARG A 149 -0.67 24.07 -9.71
CA ARG A 149 -2.11 24.23 -9.40
C ARG A 149 -2.63 25.49 -10.08
N ALA A 150 -3.59 25.35 -10.97
CA ALA A 150 -4.15 26.46 -11.75
C ALA A 150 -3.04 27.33 -12.40
N GLY A 151 -2.05 26.70 -13.01
CA GLY A 151 -0.91 27.35 -13.65
C GLY A 151 0.14 27.96 -12.70
N LYS A 152 -0.04 27.84 -11.38
CA LYS A 152 0.89 28.38 -10.38
C LYS A 152 1.69 27.27 -9.72
N ARG A 153 3.02 27.41 -9.76
CA ARG A 153 3.94 26.51 -9.06
C ARG A 153 3.85 26.70 -7.54
N ARG A 154 3.81 25.59 -6.80
CA ARG A 154 3.80 25.53 -5.34
C ARG A 154 4.73 24.43 -4.85
N GLU A 155 5.40 24.68 -3.74
CA GLU A 155 6.11 23.63 -3.03
C GLU A 155 5.22 23.11 -1.91
N VAL A 156 5.11 21.79 -1.82
CA VAL A 156 4.30 21.08 -0.85
C VAL A 156 5.16 20.06 -0.12
N MET A 157 5.12 20.02 1.20
CA MET A 157 5.85 19.07 2.00
C MET A 157 4.90 18.03 2.58
N LEU A 158 5.08 16.77 2.21
CA LEU A 158 4.34 15.64 2.76
C LEU A 158 5.11 14.97 3.90
N LYS A 159 4.40 14.64 4.97
CA LYS A 159 4.94 13.84 6.08
C LYS A 159 4.67 12.37 5.80
N VAL A 160 5.62 11.67 5.20
CA VAL A 160 5.51 10.25 4.81
C VAL A 160 6.07 9.29 5.86
N GLY A 161 6.78 9.81 6.88
CA GLY A 161 7.39 9.01 7.94
C GLY A 161 8.56 8.15 7.46
N THR A 162 9.19 7.48 8.41
CA THR A 162 10.34 6.58 8.17
C THR A 162 10.06 5.15 8.61
N THR A 163 8.82 4.83 8.94
CA THR A 163 8.43 3.53 9.52
C THR A 163 8.88 2.34 8.69
N TYR A 164 8.76 2.44 7.36
CA TYR A 164 9.19 1.36 6.46
C TYR A 164 10.67 1.44 6.07
N GLY A 165 11.29 2.61 6.20
CA GLY A 165 12.64 2.83 5.70
C GLY A 165 12.71 2.80 4.17
N CYS A 166 13.92 2.64 3.64
CA CYS A 166 14.19 2.45 2.22
C CYS A 166 14.58 1.00 1.91
N PHE A 167 14.49 0.61 0.64
CA PHE A 167 14.97 -0.69 0.21
C PHE A 167 16.50 -0.77 0.30
N GLY A 168 16.99 -1.88 0.79
CA GLY A 168 18.43 -2.15 0.87
C GLY A 168 19.04 -2.49 -0.49
N PRO A 169 20.39 -2.41 -0.62
CA PRO A 169 21.08 -2.66 -1.88
C PRO A 169 20.99 -4.11 -2.36
N ARG A 170 20.55 -5.03 -1.51
CA ARG A 170 20.36 -6.45 -1.84
C ARG A 170 18.89 -6.83 -1.95
N TYR A 171 18.01 -5.85 -2.08
CA TYR A 171 16.57 -6.10 -2.30
C TYR A 171 16.35 -7.16 -3.41
N PRO A 172 15.40 -8.08 -3.22
CA PRO A 172 14.52 -8.26 -2.04
C PRO A 172 15.15 -9.01 -0.88
N ALA A 173 16.28 -9.69 -1.06
CA ALA A 173 16.95 -10.49 -0.04
C ALA A 173 17.72 -9.61 0.96
N ASN A 174 17.74 -10.02 2.23
CA ASN A 174 18.41 -9.29 3.33
C ASN A 174 18.06 -7.80 3.35
N CYS A 175 16.80 -7.49 3.20
CA CYS A 175 16.26 -6.14 3.17
C CYS A 175 15.22 -5.97 4.28
N ALA A 176 15.52 -5.15 5.28
CA ALA A 176 14.65 -4.95 6.44
C ALA A 176 13.24 -4.42 6.06
N LYS A 177 13.14 -3.59 5.02
CA LYS A 177 11.85 -3.12 4.49
C LYS A 177 11.05 -4.27 3.90
N SER A 178 11.68 -5.14 3.09
CA SER A 178 11.01 -6.31 2.50
C SER A 178 10.53 -7.29 3.56
N GLU A 179 11.37 -7.57 4.56
CA GLU A 179 11.04 -8.46 5.68
C GLU A 179 9.86 -7.92 6.49
N ARG A 180 9.85 -6.62 6.77
CA ARG A 180 8.74 -5.97 7.46
C ARG A 180 7.45 -6.08 6.66
N ILE A 181 7.46 -5.72 5.37
CA ILE A 181 6.30 -5.79 4.49
C ILE A 181 5.77 -7.23 4.43
N ALA A 182 6.66 -8.21 4.23
CA ALA A 182 6.27 -9.62 4.20
C ALA A 182 5.60 -10.06 5.50
N LYS A 183 6.19 -9.73 6.65
CA LYS A 183 5.63 -10.05 7.96
C LYS A 183 4.23 -9.46 8.16
N GLU A 184 4.02 -8.22 7.75
CA GLU A 184 2.74 -7.54 7.88
C GLU A 184 1.68 -8.11 6.93
N LEU A 185 2.07 -8.46 5.70
CA LEU A 185 1.16 -9.13 4.76
C LEU A 185 0.73 -10.51 5.27
N LEU A 186 1.66 -11.29 5.85
CA LEU A 186 1.33 -12.59 6.45
C LEU A 186 0.38 -12.44 7.64
N ALA A 187 0.62 -11.46 8.51
CA ALA A 187 -0.28 -11.15 9.62
C ALA A 187 -1.66 -10.69 9.12
N TYR A 188 -1.71 -9.91 8.04
CA TYR A 188 -2.95 -9.51 7.39
C TYR A 188 -3.74 -10.72 6.88
N LEU A 189 -3.10 -11.66 6.19
CA LEU A 189 -3.76 -12.89 5.73
C LEU A 189 -4.42 -13.64 6.88
N VAL A 190 -3.68 -13.89 7.97
CA VAL A 190 -4.24 -14.59 9.15
C VAL A 190 -5.42 -13.85 9.76
N LYS A 191 -5.32 -12.52 9.86
CA LYS A 191 -6.40 -11.67 10.42
C LYS A 191 -7.68 -11.72 9.59
N HIS A 192 -7.57 -11.91 8.27
CA HIS A 192 -8.70 -11.90 7.34
C HIS A 192 -9.15 -13.30 6.92
N GLN A 193 -8.57 -14.35 7.51
CA GLN A 193 -9.08 -15.70 7.35
C GLN A 193 -10.48 -15.79 7.97
N ARG A 194 -11.42 -16.38 7.26
CA ARG A 194 -12.79 -16.56 7.69
C ARG A 194 -12.90 -17.64 8.77
N ASP A 195 -14.02 -17.66 9.48
CA ASP A 195 -14.28 -18.63 10.55
C ASP A 195 -14.33 -20.08 10.03
N ASP A 196 -14.76 -20.28 8.78
CA ASP A 196 -14.76 -21.59 8.11
C ASP A 196 -13.35 -22.04 7.67
N GLY A 197 -12.35 -21.20 7.81
CA GLY A 197 -10.97 -21.46 7.44
C GLY A 197 -10.59 -21.00 6.03
N SER A 198 -11.55 -20.51 5.23
CA SER A 198 -11.28 -19.98 3.88
C SER A 198 -10.63 -18.59 3.91
N PHE A 199 -10.01 -18.19 2.80
CA PHE A 199 -9.55 -16.83 2.53
C PHE A 199 -10.45 -16.08 1.53
N GLY A 200 -11.59 -16.69 1.17
CA GLY A 200 -12.67 -16.02 0.49
C GLY A 200 -13.00 -16.49 -0.91
N ASP A 201 -12.05 -17.03 -1.64
CA ASP A 201 -12.25 -17.63 -2.95
C ASP A 201 -11.15 -18.67 -3.24
N PRO A 202 -11.33 -19.55 -4.25
CA PRO A 202 -10.40 -20.65 -4.53
C PRO A 202 -8.97 -20.20 -4.84
N VAL A 203 -8.77 -19.01 -5.38
CA VAL A 203 -7.44 -18.48 -5.67
C VAL A 203 -6.72 -18.12 -4.38
N HIS A 204 -7.38 -17.37 -3.51
CA HIS A 204 -6.83 -17.01 -2.20
C HIS A 204 -6.66 -18.24 -1.31
N ASP A 205 -7.59 -19.21 -1.35
CA ASP A 205 -7.49 -20.47 -0.60
C ASP A 205 -6.32 -21.35 -1.04
N THR A 206 -5.82 -21.14 -2.26
CA THR A 206 -4.62 -21.81 -2.76
C THR A 206 -3.34 -21.08 -2.38
N PHE A 207 -3.26 -19.78 -2.61
CA PHE A 207 -2.01 -19.03 -2.48
C PHE A 207 -1.73 -18.53 -1.06
N ALA A 208 -2.76 -18.20 -0.28
CA ALA A 208 -2.55 -17.70 1.09
C ALA A 208 -1.87 -18.76 2.01
N PRO A 209 -2.32 -20.03 2.07
CA PRO A 209 -1.62 -21.02 2.87
C PRO A 209 -0.19 -21.30 2.38
N LEU A 210 0.07 -21.22 1.07
CA LEU A 210 1.43 -21.37 0.54
C LEU A 210 2.32 -20.21 0.97
N ALA A 211 1.82 -18.97 0.95
CA ALA A 211 2.55 -17.81 1.45
C ALA A 211 2.86 -17.94 2.95
N LEU A 212 1.88 -18.36 3.76
CA LEU A 212 2.07 -18.60 5.19
C LEU A 212 3.11 -19.68 5.47
N LEU A 213 3.07 -20.79 4.74
CA LEU A 213 4.06 -21.88 4.86
C LEU A 213 5.46 -21.44 4.46
N SER A 214 5.58 -20.65 3.37
CA SER A 214 6.87 -20.20 2.86
C SER A 214 7.62 -19.29 3.82
N SER A 215 6.92 -18.69 4.79
CA SER A 215 7.54 -17.89 5.85
C SER A 215 8.43 -18.70 6.78
N GLY A 216 8.17 -20.00 6.91
CA GLY A 216 8.83 -20.88 7.88
C GLY A 216 8.45 -20.61 9.35
N ASP A 217 7.53 -19.70 9.62
CA ASP A 217 7.10 -19.36 10.98
C ASP A 217 6.00 -20.32 11.43
N PRO A 218 6.25 -21.17 12.47
CA PRO A 218 5.27 -22.13 12.97
C PRO A 218 4.00 -21.47 13.54
N ALA A 219 4.04 -20.18 13.87
CA ALA A 219 2.87 -19.45 14.36
C ALA A 219 1.72 -19.42 13.33
N TYR A 220 2.01 -19.58 12.05
CA TYR A 220 1.03 -19.59 10.98
C TYR A 220 0.42 -20.96 10.68
N LEU A 221 0.99 -22.06 11.19
CA LEU A 221 0.49 -23.42 10.94
C LEU A 221 -0.99 -23.60 11.29
N PRO A 222 -1.53 -23.07 12.39
CA PRO A 222 -2.96 -23.21 12.69
C PRO A 222 -3.87 -22.60 11.60
N ALA A 223 -3.46 -21.49 10.96
CA ALA A 223 -4.22 -20.89 9.86
C ALA A 223 -4.16 -21.76 8.61
N VAL A 224 -3.00 -22.29 8.28
CA VAL A 224 -2.81 -23.24 7.17
C VAL A 224 -3.69 -24.48 7.36
N GLU A 225 -3.65 -25.07 8.55
CA GLU A 225 -4.46 -26.26 8.86
C GLU A 225 -5.97 -26.01 8.75
N ARG A 226 -6.46 -24.84 9.17
CA ARG A 226 -7.87 -24.49 9.01
C ARG A 226 -8.26 -24.42 7.54
N CYS A 227 -7.41 -23.78 6.70
CA CYS A 227 -7.65 -23.69 5.26
C CYS A 227 -7.65 -25.07 4.59
N VAL A 228 -6.68 -25.92 4.91
CA VAL A 228 -6.62 -27.29 4.37
C VAL A 228 -7.87 -28.11 4.78
N ARG A 229 -8.34 -27.98 6.02
CA ARG A 229 -9.60 -28.65 6.46
C ARG A 229 -10.81 -28.13 5.68
N HIS A 230 -10.90 -26.83 5.45
CA HIS A 230 -11.95 -26.23 4.62
C HIS A 230 -11.92 -26.81 3.19
N LEU A 231 -10.78 -26.79 2.52
CA LEU A 231 -10.63 -27.35 1.17
C LEU A 231 -11.00 -28.84 1.09
N CYS A 232 -10.60 -29.63 2.11
CA CYS A 232 -10.95 -31.05 2.18
C CYS A 232 -12.46 -31.27 2.39
N ALA A 233 -13.14 -30.38 3.11
CA ALA A 233 -14.58 -30.46 3.31
C ALA A 233 -15.33 -30.13 2.02
N GLU A 234 -14.96 -29.06 1.34
CA GLU A 234 -15.54 -28.66 0.06
C GLU A 234 -15.33 -29.72 -1.04
N THR A 235 -14.14 -30.32 -1.09
CA THR A 235 -13.84 -31.38 -2.07
C THR A 235 -14.68 -32.65 -1.82
N LYS A 236 -15.00 -32.96 -0.57
CA LYS A 236 -15.86 -34.12 -0.23
C LYS A 236 -17.34 -33.88 -0.53
N ALA A 237 -17.78 -32.62 -0.47
CA ALA A 237 -19.16 -32.22 -0.78
C ALA A 237 -19.42 -32.17 -2.30
N SER A 238 -18.38 -32.18 -3.14
CA SER A 238 -18.51 -32.19 -4.58
C SER A 238 -19.05 -33.54 -5.06
N ASP A 239 -20.06 -33.52 -5.93
CA ASP A 239 -20.64 -34.72 -6.52
C ASP A 239 -19.51 -35.54 -7.21
N PRO A 240 -19.33 -36.84 -6.88
CA PRO A 240 -18.33 -37.69 -7.51
C PRO A 240 -18.54 -37.85 -9.03
N ASN A 241 -19.70 -37.47 -9.53
CA ASN A 241 -20.00 -37.48 -10.98
C ASN A 241 -19.85 -36.10 -11.65
N ALA A 242 -19.54 -35.07 -10.92
CA ALA A 242 -19.23 -33.76 -11.52
C ALA A 242 -17.87 -33.85 -12.22
N GLN A 243 -17.88 -34.06 -13.52
CA GLN A 243 -16.68 -33.84 -14.34
C GLN A 243 -16.23 -32.41 -14.15
N ALA A 244 -15.03 -32.24 -13.59
CA ALA A 244 -14.40 -30.95 -13.49
C ALA A 244 -14.22 -30.38 -14.91
N SER A 245 -15.12 -29.53 -15.33
CA SER A 245 -14.91 -28.71 -16.51
C SER A 245 -13.89 -27.65 -16.14
N LEU A 246 -12.64 -27.90 -16.50
CA LEU A 246 -11.62 -26.86 -16.48
C LEU A 246 -12.07 -25.79 -17.47
N PRO A 247 -12.15 -24.51 -17.08
CA PRO A 247 -12.37 -23.46 -18.05
C PRO A 247 -11.18 -23.42 -19.03
N ASN A 248 -11.49 -23.47 -20.32
CA ASN A 248 -10.50 -23.26 -21.39
C ASN A 248 -9.96 -21.84 -21.37
#